data_d58a87604ea9633f5a4c776e6cbb507d
#
_entry.id   d58a87604ea9633f5a4c776e6cbb507d
#
_cell.length_a   1.000
_cell.length_b   1.000
_cell.length_c   1.000
_cell.angle_alpha   90.00
_cell.angle_beta   90.00
_cell.angle_gamma   90.00
#
_symmetry.space_group_name_H-M   'P 1'
#
loop_
_entity.id
_entity.type
_entity.pdbx_description
1 polymer ?
#
loop_
_entity_poly.entity_id
_entity_poly.type
_entity_poly.pdbx_seq_one_letter_code
_entity_poly.pdbx_strand_id
1 'polypeptide(L)'
;SLSRQREFDERVELLVMSSLHILGTGATFRRCRTLTHISTSEVRKFFMCFLDAFMDMKDEYIYLPHNVAALKHTMNSYESVGLPGACGSIDVVHIKWSACPAGDHNRAKGKEGYPTVAFQCITDYNRRFLGIFGPQFGTRNDQEIVKLDPNVMKIRSTWFSQIFW
;
A
#
# COMPACT_ATOMS: atom_id res chain seq x y z
N SER A 1 24.24 -6.50 -30.97
CA SER A 1 24.38 -7.95 -31.23
C SER A 1 23.51 -8.70 -30.22
N LEU A 2 23.01 -9.86 -30.58
CA LEU A 2 22.15 -10.73 -29.76
C LEU A 2 22.73 -11.03 -28.37
N SER A 3 24.05 -11.11 -28.25
CA SER A 3 24.75 -11.35 -26.96
C SER A 3 24.58 -10.20 -25.99
N ARG A 4 24.69 -8.95 -26.45
CA ARG A 4 24.49 -7.75 -25.61
C ARG A 4 23.04 -7.61 -25.16
N GLN A 5 22.07 -7.97 -26.00
CA GLN A 5 20.67 -7.95 -25.64
C GLN A 5 20.39 -8.96 -24.54
N ARG A 6 20.87 -10.20 -24.66
CA ARG A 6 20.72 -11.24 -23.62
C ARG A 6 21.33 -10.80 -22.29
N GLU A 7 22.56 -10.25 -22.29
CA GLU A 7 23.23 -9.77 -21.09
C GLU A 7 22.43 -8.64 -20.41
N PHE A 8 21.85 -7.75 -21.22
CA PHE A 8 20.97 -6.67 -20.72
C PHE A 8 19.70 -7.25 -20.08
N ASP A 9 19.04 -8.20 -20.75
CA ASP A 9 17.81 -8.81 -20.26
C ASP A 9 18.05 -9.55 -18.94
N GLU A 10 19.10 -10.36 -18.84
CA GLU A 10 19.50 -11.06 -17.60
C GLU A 10 19.78 -10.06 -16.45
N ARG A 11 20.40 -8.92 -16.76
CA ARG A 11 20.67 -7.90 -15.75
C ARG A 11 19.38 -7.21 -15.26
N VAL A 12 18.42 -6.95 -16.12
CA VAL A 12 17.11 -6.41 -15.75
C VAL A 12 16.34 -7.40 -14.87
N GLU A 13 16.35 -8.68 -15.21
CA GLU A 13 15.72 -9.72 -14.39
C GLU A 13 16.31 -9.76 -12.97
N LEU A 14 17.63 -9.70 -12.83
CA LEU A 14 18.30 -9.66 -11.51
C LEU A 14 17.93 -8.40 -10.72
N LEU A 15 17.73 -7.26 -11.36
CA LEU A 15 17.30 -6.02 -10.72
C LEU A 15 15.83 -6.11 -10.27
N VAL A 16 14.95 -6.70 -11.06
CA VAL A 16 13.55 -6.96 -10.69
C VAL A 16 13.51 -7.92 -9.51
N MET A 17 14.24 -9.04 -9.56
CA MET A 17 14.34 -10.00 -8.47
C MET A 17 14.86 -9.37 -7.18
N SER A 18 15.88 -8.49 -7.29
CA SER A 18 16.39 -7.72 -6.15
C SER A 18 15.31 -6.81 -5.54
N SER A 19 14.53 -6.15 -6.37
CA SER A 19 13.44 -5.25 -5.93
C SER A 19 12.35 -6.02 -5.20
N LEU A 20 11.91 -7.15 -5.75
CA LEU A 20 10.97 -8.05 -5.09
C LEU A 20 11.51 -8.63 -3.78
N HIS A 21 12.80 -8.99 -3.75
CA HIS A 21 13.44 -9.47 -2.53
C HIS A 21 13.49 -8.40 -1.44
N ILE A 22 13.80 -7.14 -1.79
CA ILE A 22 13.75 -6.01 -0.86
C ILE A 22 12.34 -5.82 -0.29
N LEU A 23 11.32 -5.80 -1.15
CA LEU A 23 9.93 -5.63 -0.73
C LEU A 23 9.44 -6.79 0.15
N GLY A 24 9.79 -8.02 -0.21
CA GLY A 24 9.31 -9.21 0.50
C GLY A 24 10.01 -9.51 1.81
N THR A 25 11.27 -9.10 1.97
CA THR A 25 12.10 -9.49 3.13
C THR A 25 12.69 -8.34 3.92
N GLY A 26 12.56 -7.10 3.44
CA GLY A 26 13.26 -5.95 4.00
C GLY A 26 14.78 -6.00 3.80
N ALA A 27 15.26 -6.75 2.79
CA ALA A 27 16.69 -6.88 2.51
C ALA A 27 17.34 -5.53 2.21
N THR A 28 18.60 -5.37 2.60
CA THR A 28 19.37 -4.16 2.27
C THR A 28 19.88 -4.21 0.83
N PHE A 29 20.08 -3.07 0.21
CA PHE A 29 20.72 -2.96 -1.11
C PHE A 29 22.10 -3.64 -1.15
N ARG A 30 22.82 -3.62 -0.02
CA ARG A 30 24.13 -4.31 0.11
C ARG A 30 23.98 -5.83 -0.01
N ARG A 31 22.92 -6.40 0.56
CA ARG A 31 22.64 -7.85 0.44
C ARG A 31 22.33 -8.23 -1.01
N CYS A 32 21.56 -7.42 -1.72
CA CYS A 32 21.28 -7.65 -3.14
C CYS A 32 22.57 -7.62 -3.97
N ARG A 33 23.48 -6.66 -3.72
CA ARG A 33 24.81 -6.65 -4.37
C ARG A 33 25.58 -7.96 -4.17
N THR A 34 25.54 -8.52 -2.98
CA THR A 34 26.25 -9.78 -2.69
C THR A 34 25.67 -10.96 -3.50
N LEU A 35 24.36 -10.94 -3.75
CA LEU A 35 23.68 -12.02 -4.48
C LEU A 35 23.80 -11.87 -6.01
N THR A 36 23.77 -10.65 -6.52
CA THR A 36 23.66 -10.37 -7.97
C THR A 36 24.94 -9.82 -8.59
N HIS A 37 25.93 -9.44 -7.78
CA HIS A 37 27.15 -8.72 -8.18
C HIS A 37 26.90 -7.36 -8.84
N ILE A 38 25.64 -6.85 -8.82
CA ILE A 38 25.29 -5.52 -9.30
C ILE A 38 25.61 -4.49 -8.21
N SER A 39 26.08 -3.32 -8.60
CA SER A 39 26.46 -2.27 -7.64
C SER A 39 25.27 -1.81 -6.78
N THR A 40 25.53 -1.51 -5.51
CA THR A 40 24.49 -1.01 -4.57
C THR A 40 23.77 0.24 -5.09
N SER A 41 24.50 1.14 -5.76
CA SER A 41 23.94 2.36 -6.33
C SER A 41 22.97 2.07 -7.47
N GLU A 42 23.28 1.08 -8.29
CA GLU A 42 22.43 0.67 -9.41
C GLU A 42 21.17 -0.05 -8.92
N VAL A 43 21.31 -1.00 -8.00
CA VAL A 43 20.15 -1.67 -7.37
C VAL A 43 19.22 -0.62 -6.75
N ARG A 44 19.78 0.38 -6.04
CA ARG A 44 18.99 1.46 -5.44
C ARG A 44 18.26 2.30 -6.49
N LYS A 45 18.97 2.73 -7.55
CA LYS A 45 18.35 3.52 -8.62
C LYS A 45 17.22 2.76 -9.29
N PHE A 46 17.47 1.50 -9.65
CA PHE A 46 16.44 0.66 -10.25
C PHE A 46 15.25 0.46 -9.32
N PHE A 47 15.49 0.17 -8.04
CA PHE A 47 14.44 0.02 -7.04
C PHE A 47 13.53 1.25 -6.93
N MET A 48 14.09 2.46 -6.98
CA MET A 48 13.28 3.68 -6.97
C MET A 48 12.41 3.80 -8.22
N CYS A 49 12.99 3.58 -9.42
CA CYS A 49 12.21 3.56 -10.66
C CYS A 49 11.14 2.45 -10.68
N PHE A 50 11.45 1.30 -10.08
CA PHE A 50 10.52 0.19 -9.94
C PHE A 50 9.32 0.58 -9.06
N LEU A 51 9.54 1.27 -7.93
CA LEU A 51 8.48 1.78 -7.08
C LEU A 51 7.63 2.84 -7.80
N ASP A 52 8.27 3.76 -8.54
CA ASP A 52 7.56 4.79 -9.31
C ASP A 52 6.64 4.15 -10.35
N ALA A 53 7.10 3.13 -11.09
CA ALA A 53 6.28 2.38 -12.05
C ALA A 53 5.08 1.69 -11.38
N PHE A 54 5.25 1.15 -10.17
CA PHE A 54 4.12 0.59 -9.39
C PHE A 54 3.13 1.66 -8.96
N MET A 55 3.63 2.85 -8.59
CA MET A 55 2.75 3.97 -8.22
C MET A 55 1.93 4.48 -9.40
N ASP A 56 2.48 4.45 -10.61
CA ASP A 56 1.74 4.82 -11.84
C ASP A 56 0.61 3.83 -12.15
N MET A 57 0.79 2.56 -11.80
CA MET A 57 -0.20 1.49 -12.02
C MET A 57 -1.22 1.34 -10.87
N LYS A 58 -1.07 2.07 -9.76
CA LYS A 58 -1.85 1.84 -8.53
C LYS A 58 -3.36 1.84 -8.74
N ASP A 59 -3.87 2.75 -9.58
CA ASP A 59 -5.30 2.94 -9.78
C ASP A 59 -5.96 1.80 -10.59
N GLU A 60 -5.16 0.94 -11.23
CA GLU A 60 -5.63 -0.29 -11.88
C GLU A 60 -5.93 -1.40 -10.84
N TYR A 61 -5.27 -1.36 -9.68
CA TYR A 61 -5.33 -2.42 -8.67
C TYR A 61 -6.01 -1.98 -7.38
N ILE A 62 -5.94 -0.69 -7.03
CA ILE A 62 -6.49 -0.13 -5.79
C ILE A 62 -7.58 0.87 -6.16
N TYR A 63 -8.82 0.42 -6.15
CA TYR A 63 -9.98 1.26 -6.48
C TYR A 63 -11.24 0.82 -5.74
N LEU A 64 -12.08 1.79 -5.41
CA LEU A 64 -13.43 1.54 -4.90
C LEU A 64 -14.32 0.98 -6.01
N PRO A 65 -15.31 0.12 -5.70
CA PRO A 65 -16.32 -0.28 -6.66
C PRO A 65 -16.92 0.95 -7.36
N HIS A 66 -16.84 0.97 -8.68
CA HIS A 66 -17.18 2.14 -9.50
C HIS A 66 -18.64 2.22 -9.89
N ASN A 67 -19.44 1.17 -9.61
CA ASN A 67 -20.86 1.12 -9.86
C ASN A 67 -21.60 0.25 -8.84
N VAL A 68 -22.93 0.36 -8.84
CA VAL A 68 -23.81 -0.37 -7.91
C VAL A 68 -23.69 -1.90 -8.06
N ALA A 69 -23.47 -2.41 -9.27
CA ALA A 69 -23.33 -3.85 -9.50
C ALA A 69 -22.04 -4.40 -8.85
N ALA A 70 -20.92 -3.70 -9.03
CA ALA A 70 -19.65 -4.07 -8.40
C ALA A 70 -19.72 -3.98 -6.86
N LEU A 71 -20.44 -2.98 -6.34
CA LEU A 71 -20.66 -2.85 -4.90
C LEU A 71 -21.52 -3.99 -4.36
N LYS A 72 -22.65 -4.32 -5.00
CA LYS A 72 -23.48 -5.44 -4.63
C LYS A 72 -22.73 -6.77 -4.65
N HIS A 73 -21.84 -6.97 -5.62
CA HIS A 73 -20.98 -8.15 -5.67
C HIS A 73 -20.07 -8.24 -4.42
N THR A 74 -19.46 -7.14 -4.00
CA THR A 74 -18.67 -7.08 -2.77
C THR A 74 -19.53 -7.36 -1.54
N MET A 75 -20.73 -6.76 -1.45
CA MET A 75 -21.66 -6.97 -0.33
C MET A 75 -22.14 -8.41 -0.22
N ASN A 76 -22.46 -9.06 -1.33
CA ASN A 76 -22.89 -10.46 -1.36
C ASN A 76 -21.83 -11.41 -0.77
N SER A 77 -20.54 -11.10 -0.99
CA SER A 77 -19.44 -11.87 -0.42
C SER A 77 -19.42 -11.80 1.12
N TYR A 78 -19.71 -10.64 1.69
CA TYR A 78 -19.84 -10.47 3.15
C TYR A 78 -21.14 -11.07 3.69
N GLU A 79 -22.26 -10.96 2.96
CA GLU A 79 -23.55 -11.55 3.35
C GLU A 79 -23.45 -13.07 3.48
N SER A 80 -22.70 -13.74 2.59
CA SER A 80 -22.49 -15.19 2.63
C SER A 80 -21.83 -15.70 3.91
N VAL A 81 -21.16 -14.81 4.67
CA VAL A 81 -20.53 -15.12 5.96
C VAL A 81 -21.22 -14.46 7.15
N GLY A 82 -22.48 -14.02 6.96
CA GLY A 82 -23.32 -13.50 8.05
C GLY A 82 -23.12 -12.01 8.35
N LEU A 83 -22.54 -11.23 7.43
CA LEU A 83 -22.34 -9.79 7.57
C LEU A 83 -23.12 -9.02 6.48
N PRO A 84 -24.46 -9.06 6.48
CA PRO A 84 -25.26 -8.38 5.46
C PRO A 84 -25.05 -6.87 5.52
N GLY A 85 -24.89 -6.25 4.35
CA GLY A 85 -24.66 -4.81 4.22
C GLY A 85 -23.21 -4.36 4.37
N ALA A 86 -22.30 -5.23 4.79
CA ALA A 86 -20.87 -4.91 4.82
C ALA A 86 -20.32 -4.79 3.38
N CYS A 87 -19.52 -3.76 3.13
CA CYS A 87 -18.93 -3.49 1.81
C CYS A 87 -17.40 -3.39 1.83
N GLY A 88 -16.80 -3.62 2.97
CA GLY A 88 -15.36 -3.62 3.17
C GLY A 88 -14.97 -3.71 4.62
N SER A 89 -13.70 -3.98 4.86
CA SER A 89 -13.06 -3.92 6.18
C SER A 89 -12.09 -2.77 6.21
N ILE A 90 -12.05 -2.02 7.31
CA ILE A 90 -11.15 -0.89 7.51
C ILE A 90 -10.23 -1.21 8.68
N ASP A 91 -8.94 -0.98 8.48
CA ASP A 91 -7.94 -1.10 9.55
C ASP A 91 -6.86 -0.04 9.40
N VAL A 92 -6.19 0.31 10.51
CA VAL A 92 -5.09 1.27 10.56
C VAL A 92 -3.84 0.58 11.05
N VAL A 93 -2.80 0.62 10.25
CA VAL A 93 -1.48 0.09 10.59
C VAL A 93 -0.51 1.21 10.93
N HIS A 94 0.20 1.08 12.06
CA HIS A 94 1.28 1.97 12.47
C HIS A 94 2.63 1.36 12.10
N ILE A 95 3.38 2.01 11.21
CA ILE A 95 4.69 1.58 10.76
C ILE A 95 5.76 2.39 11.51
N LYS A 96 6.72 1.71 12.12
CA LYS A 96 7.84 2.36 12.83
C LYS A 96 8.65 3.24 11.88
N TRP A 97 8.80 4.50 12.23
CA TRP A 97 9.60 5.47 11.48
C TRP A 97 10.97 5.64 12.09
N SER A 98 11.88 4.70 11.82
CA SER A 98 13.21 4.66 12.43
C SER A 98 14.10 5.86 12.10
N ALA A 99 13.89 6.51 10.95
CA ALA A 99 14.62 7.68 10.50
C ALA A 99 13.79 8.98 10.65
N CYS A 100 12.90 9.04 11.64
CA CYS A 100 12.06 10.21 11.89
C CYS A 100 12.93 11.45 12.19
N PRO A 101 12.74 12.57 11.47
CA PRO A 101 13.42 13.84 11.79
C PRO A 101 13.10 14.32 13.19
N ALA A 102 14.07 14.97 13.86
CA ALA A 102 13.90 15.44 15.23
C ALA A 102 12.69 16.39 15.39
N GLY A 103 12.42 17.24 14.39
CA GLY A 103 11.29 18.15 14.38
C GLY A 103 9.91 17.47 14.34
N ASP A 104 9.82 16.25 13.80
CA ASP A 104 8.58 15.50 13.70
C ASP A 104 8.42 14.44 14.79
N HIS A 105 9.46 14.22 15.62
CA HIS A 105 9.50 13.14 16.57
C HIS A 105 8.30 13.17 17.55
N ASN A 106 7.94 14.33 18.08
CA ASN A 106 6.82 14.48 19.01
C ASN A 106 5.45 14.27 18.33
N ARG A 107 5.33 14.65 17.07
CA ARG A 107 4.11 14.46 16.24
C ARG A 107 3.93 13.02 15.79
N ALA A 108 5.03 12.30 15.64
CA ALA A 108 5.01 10.91 15.19
C ALA A 108 4.95 9.91 16.36
N LYS A 109 5.30 10.30 17.59
CA LYS A 109 5.32 9.43 18.77
C LYS A 109 3.94 9.39 19.42
N GLY A 110 3.14 8.41 19.04
CA GLY A 110 1.82 8.13 19.63
C GLY A 110 1.86 7.07 20.73
N LYS A 111 0.81 6.29 20.82
CA LYS A 111 0.60 5.19 21.81
C LYS A 111 1.71 4.14 21.79
N GLU A 112 2.39 3.99 20.68
CA GLU A 112 3.47 3.00 20.50
C GLU A 112 4.76 3.37 21.27
N GLY A 113 4.88 4.58 21.77
CA GLY A 113 6.05 5.04 22.52
C GLY A 113 7.31 5.35 21.67
N TYR A 114 7.22 5.20 20.36
CA TYR A 114 8.24 5.57 19.37
C TYR A 114 7.58 6.21 18.13
N PRO A 115 8.33 6.94 17.29
CA PRO A 115 7.78 7.54 16.09
C PRO A 115 7.22 6.51 15.11
N THR A 116 5.99 6.75 14.65
CA THR A 116 5.32 5.93 13.65
C THR A 116 4.66 6.81 12.58
N VAL A 117 4.45 6.23 11.41
CA VAL A 117 3.51 6.71 10.40
C VAL A 117 2.36 5.71 10.28
N ALA A 118 1.15 6.23 10.21
CA ALA A 118 -0.06 5.42 10.13
C ALA A 118 -0.62 5.43 8.72
N PHE A 119 -1.07 4.27 8.26
CA PHE A 119 -1.79 4.10 7.01
C PHE A 119 -3.12 3.40 7.30
N GLN A 120 -4.20 3.95 6.79
CA GLN A 120 -5.49 3.28 6.78
C GLN A 120 -5.64 2.51 5.48
N CYS A 121 -6.12 1.28 5.59
CA CYS A 121 -6.39 0.40 4.47
C CYS A 121 -7.86 0.00 4.49
N ILE A 122 -8.50 0.03 3.32
CA ILE A 122 -9.84 -0.53 3.10
C ILE A 122 -9.67 -1.75 2.20
N THR A 123 -10.19 -2.89 2.60
CA THR A 123 -10.12 -4.14 1.83
C THR A 123 -11.50 -4.73 1.61
N ASP A 124 -11.67 -5.47 0.51
CA ASP A 124 -12.84 -6.33 0.32
C ASP A 124 -12.67 -7.70 1.00
N TYR A 125 -13.69 -8.53 0.89
CA TYR A 125 -13.67 -9.90 1.43
C TYR A 125 -12.55 -10.77 0.84
N ASN A 126 -12.15 -10.53 -0.42
CA ASN A 126 -11.08 -11.25 -1.10
C ASN A 126 -9.69 -10.69 -0.79
N ARG A 127 -9.57 -9.77 0.19
CA ARG A 127 -8.33 -9.11 0.61
C ARG A 127 -7.73 -8.17 -0.44
N ARG A 128 -8.50 -7.76 -1.44
CA ARG A 128 -8.08 -6.73 -2.40
C ARG A 128 -8.20 -5.37 -1.73
N PHE A 129 -7.20 -4.53 -1.89
CA PHE A 129 -7.26 -3.14 -1.43
C PHE A 129 -8.27 -2.35 -2.27
N LEU A 130 -9.22 -1.74 -1.59
CA LEU A 130 -10.20 -0.80 -2.17
C LEU A 130 -9.72 0.63 -2.05
N GLY A 131 -8.90 0.94 -1.05
CA GLY A 131 -8.33 2.24 -0.81
C GLY A 131 -7.23 2.19 0.22
N ILE A 132 -6.27 3.10 0.09
CA ILE A 132 -5.20 3.33 1.07
C ILE A 132 -5.13 4.82 1.31
N PHE A 133 -5.07 5.24 2.58
CA PHE A 133 -4.94 6.63 2.98
C PHE A 133 -3.81 6.80 4.00
N GLY A 134 -2.93 7.74 3.73
CA GLY A 134 -1.75 8.05 4.55
C GLY A 134 -0.61 8.60 3.68
N PRO A 135 0.57 8.85 4.26
CA PRO A 135 0.92 8.67 5.67
C PRO A 135 0.26 9.70 6.60
N GLN A 136 -0.07 9.28 7.82
CA GLN A 136 -0.50 10.15 8.91
C GLN A 136 0.49 10.04 10.07
N PHE A 137 0.59 11.08 10.90
CA PHE A 137 1.45 11.01 12.09
C PHE A 137 0.89 10.04 13.12
N GLY A 138 1.77 9.28 13.79
CA GLY A 138 1.41 8.25 14.74
C GLY A 138 0.67 8.73 16.00
N THR A 139 0.59 10.03 16.24
CA THR A 139 -0.23 10.62 17.32
C THR A 139 -1.72 10.64 17.00
N ARG A 140 -2.09 10.56 15.70
CA ARG A 140 -3.51 10.50 15.30
C ARG A 140 -4.11 9.16 15.71
N ASN A 141 -5.30 9.19 16.28
CA ASN A 141 -6.03 7.98 16.57
C ASN A 141 -6.75 7.45 15.30
N ASP A 142 -7.08 6.17 15.33
CA ASP A 142 -7.66 5.46 14.18
C ASP A 142 -8.99 6.10 13.73
N GLN A 143 -9.83 6.55 14.67
CA GLN A 143 -11.10 7.22 14.37
C GLN A 143 -10.92 8.56 13.65
N GLU A 144 -9.88 9.31 14.00
CA GLU A 144 -9.56 10.57 13.31
C GLU A 144 -9.07 10.31 11.90
N ILE A 145 -8.22 9.29 11.71
CA ILE A 145 -7.71 8.91 10.40
C ILE A 145 -8.87 8.48 9.49
N VAL A 146 -9.79 7.64 10.00
CA VAL A 146 -10.99 7.21 9.25
C VAL A 146 -11.86 8.40 8.80
N LYS A 147 -12.03 9.42 9.65
CA LYS A 147 -12.82 10.62 9.31
C LYS A 147 -12.17 11.50 8.23
N LEU A 148 -10.85 11.44 8.10
CA LEU A 148 -10.09 12.23 7.14
C LEU A 148 -9.91 11.51 5.79
N ASP A 149 -10.19 10.20 5.71
CA ASP A 149 -9.98 9.42 4.49
C ASP A 149 -11.00 9.78 3.40
N PRO A 150 -10.55 10.31 2.25
CA PRO A 150 -11.42 10.61 1.13
C PRO A 150 -12.19 9.40 0.59
N ASN A 151 -11.62 8.19 0.69
CA ASN A 151 -12.27 6.97 0.27
C ASN A 151 -13.49 6.67 1.15
N VAL A 152 -13.35 6.82 2.47
CA VAL A 152 -14.46 6.67 3.43
C VAL A 152 -15.55 7.72 3.16
N MET A 153 -15.16 8.97 2.92
CA MET A 153 -16.11 10.04 2.58
C MET A 153 -16.85 9.71 1.29
N LYS A 154 -16.17 9.22 0.27
CA LYS A 154 -16.78 8.81 -1.01
C LYS A 154 -17.75 7.64 -0.82
N ILE A 155 -17.38 6.63 -0.03
CA ILE A 155 -18.28 5.52 0.34
C ILE A 155 -19.55 6.06 0.98
N ARG A 156 -19.42 6.93 1.98
CA ARG A 156 -20.57 7.50 2.70
C ARG A 156 -21.47 8.34 1.81
N SER A 157 -20.93 9.20 0.96
CA SER A 157 -21.70 10.12 0.14
C SER A 157 -22.34 9.45 -1.08
N THR A 158 -21.66 8.48 -1.69
CA THR A 158 -22.09 7.90 -2.97
C THR A 158 -22.87 6.60 -2.78
N TRP A 159 -22.42 5.72 -1.86
CA TRP A 159 -22.98 4.38 -1.75
C TRP A 159 -24.16 4.31 -0.82
N PHE A 160 -24.11 5.01 0.33
CA PHE A 160 -25.26 5.04 1.24
C PHE A 160 -26.48 5.68 0.58
N SER A 161 -26.32 6.70 -0.24
CA SER A 161 -27.44 7.33 -0.96
C SER A 161 -28.04 6.47 -2.08
N GLN A 162 -27.30 5.46 -2.59
CA GLN A 162 -27.76 4.62 -3.71
C GLN A 162 -28.34 3.27 -3.28
N ILE A 163 -28.10 2.84 -2.04
CA ILE A 163 -28.49 1.52 -1.55
C ILE A 163 -29.65 1.59 -0.56
N PHE A 164 -29.80 2.69 0.14
CA PHE A 164 -30.77 2.85 1.23
C PHE A 164 -31.97 3.78 0.89
N TRP A 165 -32.17 4.06 -0.42
CA TRP A 165 -33.37 4.75 -0.93
C TRP A 165 -34.09 3.92 -1.98
#